data_3b8e7703a6c5468720c26cd33a060aaf
#
_entry.id   3b8e7703a6c5468720c26cd33a060aaf
#
_cell.length_a   1.000
_cell.length_b   1.000
_cell.length_c   1.000
_cell.angle_alpha   90.00
_cell.angle_beta   90.00
_cell.angle_gamma   90.00
#
_symmetry.space_group_name_H-M   'P 1'
#
loop_
_entity.id
_entity.type
_entity.pdbx_description
1 polymer ?
#
loop_
_entity_poly.entity_id
_entity_poly.type
_entity_poly.pdbx_seq_one_letter_code
_entity_poly.pdbx_strand_id
1 'polypeptide(L)'
;SISVGASALPFKVAYKVLYDQLFHGGAALEAGAYEVAQYQVVWNIRLPRVLFGMLCGSGLAISGAVMQAIVLNPIADPYILGISSGASAGAAWALLMPLPFFAGQYQVTVTAMIGALIASAAVYSMAKIGNHGQIKPVTLLLSGTAVNAVMSAITSLLIFLAKSQESIAAVYNWQMGSIAAAQWSTLKFPLIGVSVGIVFFTLSGKKLNLLMMGDEDALSMGLAVRQFRTVMFVLCSVVVASLVSVTGII
;
A
#
# COMPACT_ATOMS: atom_id res chain seq x y z
N SER A 1 -10.71 19.44 2.06
CA SER A 1 -11.21 18.20 2.68
C SER A 1 -11.16 18.24 4.20
N ILE A 2 -10.17 18.89 4.83
CA ILE A 2 -10.04 18.95 6.31
C ILE A 2 -11.23 19.64 6.99
N SER A 3 -11.84 20.63 6.37
CA SER A 3 -13.02 21.35 6.88
C SER A 3 -14.36 20.69 6.54
N VAL A 4 -14.39 19.82 5.54
CA VAL A 4 -15.62 19.15 5.05
C VAL A 4 -15.66 17.71 5.56
N GLY A 5 -16.78 17.31 6.16
CA GLY A 5 -17.00 15.95 6.69
C GLY A 5 -18.34 15.85 7.41
N ALA A 6 -18.66 14.68 7.98
CA ALA A 6 -19.94 14.40 8.65
C ALA A 6 -20.28 15.38 9.80
N SER A 7 -19.27 15.91 10.50
CA SER A 7 -19.45 17.02 11.45
C SER A 7 -19.12 18.33 10.74
N ALA A 8 -20.08 19.26 10.69
CA ALA A 8 -19.89 20.60 10.14
C ALA A 8 -18.95 21.40 11.06
N LEU A 9 -17.70 21.56 10.64
CA LEU A 9 -16.74 22.42 11.34
C LEU A 9 -16.51 23.69 10.52
N PRO A 10 -16.59 24.88 11.13
CA PRO A 10 -16.25 26.11 10.45
C PRO A 10 -14.81 26.07 9.93
N PHE A 11 -14.62 26.50 8.69
CA PHE A 11 -13.31 26.52 8.05
C PHE A 11 -12.23 27.20 8.91
N LYS A 12 -12.60 28.33 9.54
CA LYS A 12 -11.72 29.08 10.44
C LYS A 12 -11.22 28.24 11.63
N VAL A 13 -12.09 27.40 12.21
CA VAL A 13 -11.72 26.54 13.35
C VAL A 13 -10.76 25.45 12.92
N ALA A 14 -11.01 24.80 11.80
CA ALA A 14 -10.12 23.75 11.28
C ALA A 14 -8.70 24.26 11.02
N TYR A 15 -8.58 25.45 10.41
CA TYR A 15 -7.26 26.06 10.17
C TYR A 15 -6.60 26.58 11.45
N LYS A 16 -7.39 27.09 12.41
CA LYS A 16 -6.88 27.52 13.70
C LYS A 16 -6.26 26.35 14.48
N VAL A 17 -6.93 25.19 14.49
CA VAL A 17 -6.41 23.95 15.12
C VAL A 17 -5.10 23.52 14.45
N LEU A 18 -5.05 23.51 13.11
CA LEU A 18 -3.83 23.13 12.39
C LEU A 18 -2.67 24.08 12.67
N TYR A 19 -2.91 25.38 12.60
CA TYR A 19 -1.90 26.41 12.83
C TYR A 19 -1.34 26.33 14.25
N ASP A 20 -2.24 26.25 15.25
CA ASP A 20 -1.85 26.14 16.66
C ASP A 20 -1.01 24.89 16.92
N GLN A 21 -1.43 23.75 16.39
CA GLN A 21 -0.73 22.48 16.64
C GLN A 21 0.65 22.41 15.93
N LEU A 22 0.77 23.01 14.74
CA LEU A 22 2.03 23.01 13.99
C LEU A 22 3.05 24.03 14.53
N PHE A 23 2.59 25.17 15.03
CA PHE A 23 3.48 26.29 15.38
C PHE A 23 3.50 26.64 16.88
N HIS A 24 2.48 26.28 17.64
CA HIS A 24 2.33 26.66 19.05
C HIS A 24 2.13 25.45 19.98
N GLY A 25 2.25 24.21 19.48
CA GLY A 25 2.16 22.99 20.29
C GLY A 25 0.86 22.79 21.06
N GLY A 26 -0.23 23.44 20.65
CA GLY A 26 -1.54 23.30 21.29
C GLY A 26 -1.87 24.35 22.37
N ALA A 27 -1.08 25.40 22.48
CA ALA A 27 -1.29 26.46 23.49
C ALA A 27 -2.67 27.15 23.38
N ALA A 28 -3.23 27.26 22.17
CA ALA A 28 -4.56 27.83 21.98
C ALA A 28 -5.69 26.89 22.43
N LEU A 29 -5.46 25.57 22.49
CA LEU A 29 -6.38 24.61 23.10
C LEU A 29 -6.46 24.84 24.61
N GLU A 30 -5.32 25.00 25.27
CA GLU A 30 -5.25 25.29 26.72
C GLU A 30 -5.88 26.62 27.06
N ALA A 31 -5.78 27.60 26.16
CA ALA A 31 -6.44 28.92 26.29
C ALA A 31 -7.95 28.90 25.96
N GLY A 32 -8.54 27.75 25.63
CA GLY A 32 -9.97 27.61 25.33
C GLY A 32 -10.40 28.23 23.98
N ALA A 33 -9.47 28.42 23.05
CA ALA A 33 -9.73 29.08 21.78
C ALA A 33 -10.55 28.22 20.79
N TYR A 34 -10.68 26.92 21.07
CA TYR A 34 -11.52 25.90 20.38
C TYR A 34 -11.75 24.72 21.31
N GLU A 35 -12.77 23.91 21.03
CA GLU A 35 -13.16 22.78 21.88
C GLU A 35 -12.24 21.56 21.65
N VAL A 36 -12.05 20.75 22.71
CA VAL A 36 -11.31 19.48 22.65
C VAL A 36 -11.88 18.55 21.57
N ALA A 37 -13.21 18.52 21.41
CA ALA A 37 -13.88 17.73 20.37
C ALA A 37 -13.45 18.17 18.95
N GLN A 38 -13.33 19.48 18.72
CA GLN A 38 -12.87 20.04 17.43
C GLN A 38 -11.41 19.67 17.14
N TYR A 39 -10.55 19.72 18.15
CA TYR A 39 -9.19 19.25 18.07
C TYR A 39 -9.12 17.76 17.69
N GLN A 40 -9.85 16.90 18.41
CA GLN A 40 -9.85 15.45 18.13
C GLN A 40 -10.29 15.15 16.69
N VAL A 41 -11.33 15.81 16.22
CA VAL A 41 -11.82 15.61 14.85
C VAL A 41 -10.82 16.09 13.80
N VAL A 42 -10.21 17.26 13.97
CA VAL A 42 -9.29 17.83 12.97
C VAL A 42 -7.94 17.13 13.00
N TRP A 43 -7.30 17.04 14.17
CA TRP A 43 -5.92 16.58 14.31
C TRP A 43 -5.79 15.06 14.30
N ASN A 44 -6.65 14.35 15.03
CA ASN A 44 -6.52 12.90 15.20
C ASN A 44 -7.31 12.07 14.18
N ILE A 45 -8.35 12.65 13.55
CA ILE A 45 -9.17 11.92 12.60
C ILE A 45 -8.96 12.42 11.17
N ARG A 46 -9.18 13.71 10.89
CA ARG A 46 -9.19 14.22 9.51
C ARG A 46 -7.81 14.37 8.91
N LEU A 47 -6.87 14.93 9.67
CA LEU A 47 -5.53 15.19 9.16
C LEU A 47 -4.78 13.89 8.76
N PRO A 48 -4.73 12.82 9.60
CA PRO A 48 -4.12 11.57 9.21
C PRO A 48 -4.76 10.96 7.96
N ARG A 49 -6.09 11.03 7.82
CA ARG A 49 -6.79 10.51 6.63
C ARG A 49 -6.45 11.28 5.36
N VAL A 50 -6.36 12.60 5.43
CA VAL A 50 -5.97 13.43 4.28
C VAL A 50 -4.54 13.15 3.87
N LEU A 51 -3.61 13.11 4.83
CA LEU A 51 -2.20 12.77 4.56
C LEU A 51 -2.07 11.37 3.98
N PHE A 52 -2.80 10.41 4.54
CA PHE A 52 -2.80 9.05 4.02
C PHE A 52 -3.36 8.98 2.59
N GLY A 53 -4.45 9.70 2.30
CA GLY A 53 -5.00 9.79 0.94
C GLY A 53 -4.00 10.36 -0.07
N MET A 54 -3.20 11.36 0.32
CA MET A 54 -2.12 11.89 -0.50
C MET A 54 -1.01 10.85 -0.73
N LEU A 55 -0.62 10.11 0.32
CA LEU A 55 0.37 9.02 0.22
C LEU A 55 -0.13 7.89 -0.69
N CYS A 56 -1.40 7.48 -0.55
CA CYS A 56 -2.01 6.47 -1.41
C CYS A 56 -1.99 6.91 -2.87
N GLY A 57 -2.49 8.11 -3.16
CA GLY A 57 -2.54 8.62 -4.52
C GLY A 57 -1.16 8.76 -5.16
N SER A 58 -0.19 9.34 -4.45
CA SER A 58 1.18 9.50 -4.96
C SER A 58 1.92 8.18 -5.09
N GLY A 59 1.79 7.29 -4.09
CA GLY A 59 2.45 5.98 -4.09
C GLY A 59 1.91 5.05 -5.17
N LEU A 60 0.59 5.00 -5.37
CA LEU A 60 -0.02 4.21 -6.43
C LEU A 60 0.28 4.78 -7.82
N ALA A 61 0.24 6.10 -8.00
CA ALA A 61 0.54 6.74 -9.27
C ALA A 61 1.97 6.45 -9.73
N ILE A 62 2.96 6.62 -8.83
CA ILE A 62 4.36 6.38 -9.19
C ILE A 62 4.65 4.89 -9.37
N SER A 63 4.08 4.02 -8.53
CA SER A 63 4.21 2.57 -8.68
C SER A 63 3.56 2.07 -9.96
N GLY A 64 2.39 2.62 -10.34
CA GLY A 64 1.72 2.34 -11.60
C GLY A 64 2.60 2.68 -12.80
N ALA A 65 3.16 3.90 -12.84
CA ALA A 65 4.06 4.31 -13.92
C ALA A 65 5.30 3.39 -14.04
N VAL A 66 5.89 3.00 -12.91
CA VAL A 66 7.02 2.06 -12.89
C VAL A 66 6.58 0.67 -13.38
N MET A 67 5.40 0.19 -12.94
CA MET A 67 4.87 -1.10 -13.40
C MET A 67 4.63 -1.13 -14.90
N GLN A 68 4.03 -0.09 -15.45
CA GLN A 68 3.83 0.05 -16.89
C GLN A 68 5.15 -0.03 -17.67
N ALA A 69 6.20 0.63 -17.14
CA ALA A 69 7.53 0.60 -17.75
C ALA A 69 8.20 -0.79 -17.68
N ILE A 70 8.15 -1.48 -16.52
CA ILE A 70 8.83 -2.78 -16.37
C ILE A 70 8.08 -3.93 -17.04
N VAL A 71 6.77 -3.79 -17.23
CA VAL A 71 5.92 -4.82 -17.90
C VAL A 71 5.71 -4.50 -19.37
N LEU A 72 6.14 -3.33 -19.85
CA LEU A 72 5.94 -2.84 -21.21
C LEU A 72 4.46 -2.88 -21.65
N ASN A 73 3.56 -2.52 -20.71
CA ASN A 73 2.13 -2.54 -20.93
C ASN A 73 1.49 -1.31 -20.27
N PRO A 74 0.87 -0.39 -21.04
CA PRO A 74 0.29 0.85 -20.51
C PRO A 74 -0.94 0.64 -19.62
N ILE A 75 -1.54 -0.56 -19.63
CA ILE A 75 -2.68 -0.90 -18.75
C ILE A 75 -2.23 -1.74 -17.54
N ALA A 76 -0.93 -1.91 -17.32
CA ALA A 76 -0.45 -2.64 -16.16
C ALA A 76 -0.73 -1.87 -14.87
N ASP A 77 -1.21 -2.62 -13.88
CA ASP A 77 -1.57 -2.15 -12.55
C ASP A 77 -0.58 -2.75 -11.52
N PRO A 78 -0.15 -2.01 -10.49
CA PRO A 78 0.71 -2.56 -9.44
C PRO A 78 0.08 -3.73 -8.67
N TYR A 79 -1.24 -3.91 -8.69
CA TYR A 79 -1.92 -5.04 -8.05
C TYR A 79 -1.75 -6.37 -8.80
N ILE A 80 -1.37 -6.36 -10.07
CA ILE A 80 -1.04 -7.57 -10.86
C ILE A 80 0.06 -8.41 -10.19
N LEU A 81 0.88 -7.78 -9.33
CA LEU A 81 1.95 -8.45 -8.57
C LEU A 81 1.45 -9.41 -7.46
N GLY A 82 0.16 -9.66 -7.35
CA GLY A 82 -0.39 -10.49 -6.28
C GLY A 82 -0.42 -9.81 -4.90
N ILE A 83 -0.07 -8.53 -4.81
CA ILE A 83 0.07 -7.79 -3.56
C ILE A 83 -1.28 -7.73 -2.82
N SER A 84 -2.34 -7.39 -3.53
CA SER A 84 -3.69 -7.22 -2.96
C SER A 84 -4.23 -8.54 -2.42
N SER A 85 -4.17 -9.62 -3.20
CA SER A 85 -4.64 -10.95 -2.79
C SER A 85 -3.77 -11.54 -1.67
N GLY A 86 -2.45 -11.33 -1.72
CA GLY A 86 -1.54 -11.71 -0.66
C GLY A 86 -1.80 -10.97 0.65
N ALA A 87 -2.04 -9.64 0.58
CA ALA A 87 -2.44 -8.84 1.72
C ALA A 87 -3.76 -9.34 2.34
N SER A 88 -4.75 -9.68 1.50
CA SER A 88 -6.03 -10.25 1.93
C SER A 88 -5.84 -11.57 2.67
N ALA A 89 -5.01 -12.47 2.14
CA ALA A 89 -4.72 -13.75 2.80
C ALA A 89 -4.03 -13.53 4.15
N GLY A 90 -3.05 -12.61 4.22
CA GLY A 90 -2.37 -12.25 5.46
C GLY A 90 -3.29 -11.61 6.50
N ALA A 91 -4.16 -10.68 6.07
CA ALA A 91 -5.15 -10.05 6.94
C ALA A 91 -6.19 -11.06 7.45
N ALA A 92 -6.71 -11.92 6.55
CA ALA A 92 -7.65 -12.96 6.90
C ALA A 92 -7.04 -13.94 7.93
N TRP A 93 -5.77 -14.33 7.74
CA TRP A 93 -5.06 -15.14 8.73
C TRP A 93 -5.06 -14.48 10.11
N ALA A 94 -4.69 -13.20 10.19
CA ALA A 94 -4.61 -12.47 11.47
C ALA A 94 -5.98 -12.26 12.14
N LEU A 95 -7.03 -12.05 11.35
CA LEU A 95 -8.39 -11.81 11.86
C LEU A 95 -9.10 -13.10 12.28
N LEU A 96 -8.76 -14.24 11.67
CA LEU A 96 -9.44 -15.52 11.90
C LEU A 96 -8.67 -16.44 12.83
N MET A 97 -7.35 -16.30 12.92
CA MET A 97 -6.49 -17.15 13.72
C MET A 97 -5.77 -16.33 14.80
N PRO A 98 -5.84 -16.73 16.08
CA PRO A 98 -5.09 -16.05 17.13
C PRO A 98 -3.59 -16.25 16.92
N LEU A 99 -2.84 -15.16 16.80
CA LEU A 99 -1.38 -15.18 16.68
C LEU A 99 -0.75 -14.80 18.02
N PRO A 100 -0.15 -15.74 18.75
CA PRO A 100 0.41 -15.47 20.08
C PRO A 100 1.62 -14.51 20.07
N PHE A 101 2.29 -14.36 18.91
CA PHE A 101 3.51 -13.58 18.79
C PHE A 101 3.28 -12.11 18.41
N PHE A 102 2.10 -11.73 17.88
CA PHE A 102 1.76 -10.38 17.44
C PHE A 102 0.46 -9.92 18.11
N ALA A 103 0.52 -9.67 19.42
CA ALA A 103 -0.63 -9.07 20.12
C ALA A 103 -0.63 -7.55 19.94
N GLY A 104 -1.73 -6.98 19.42
CA GLY A 104 -1.92 -5.53 19.37
C GLY A 104 -2.46 -4.99 18.05
N GLN A 105 -2.63 -3.66 18.00
CA GLN A 105 -3.27 -2.94 16.88
C GLN A 105 -2.52 -3.09 15.52
N TYR A 106 -1.27 -3.54 15.50
CA TYR A 106 -0.46 -3.71 14.28
C TYR A 106 -0.53 -5.13 13.71
N GLN A 107 -1.18 -6.07 14.38
CA GLN A 107 -1.21 -7.47 13.95
C GLN A 107 -1.68 -7.63 12.50
N VAL A 108 -2.83 -7.07 12.16
CA VAL A 108 -3.41 -7.16 10.81
C VAL A 108 -2.52 -6.45 9.78
N THR A 109 -2.01 -5.26 10.11
CA THR A 109 -1.12 -4.50 9.22
C THR A 109 0.15 -5.27 8.89
N VAL A 110 0.82 -5.84 9.90
CA VAL A 110 2.07 -6.58 9.70
C VAL A 110 1.84 -7.87 8.91
N THR A 111 0.81 -8.64 9.24
CA THR A 111 0.50 -9.89 8.54
C THR A 111 0.02 -9.64 7.10
N ALA A 112 -0.76 -8.61 6.86
CA ALA A 112 -1.14 -8.19 5.51
C ALA A 112 0.09 -7.78 4.68
N MET A 113 1.01 -7.01 5.26
CA MET A 113 2.26 -6.64 4.60
C MET A 113 3.13 -7.87 4.27
N ILE A 114 3.28 -8.80 5.22
CA ILE A 114 4.01 -10.06 5.00
C ILE A 114 3.34 -10.89 3.89
N GLY A 115 2.02 -11.05 3.93
CA GLY A 115 1.26 -11.76 2.91
C GLY A 115 1.43 -11.16 1.51
N ALA A 116 1.40 -9.83 1.40
CA ALA A 116 1.65 -9.10 0.16
C ALA A 116 3.07 -9.37 -0.39
N LEU A 117 4.08 -9.32 0.48
CA LEU A 117 5.47 -9.55 0.08
C LEU A 117 5.73 -11.02 -0.30
N ILE A 118 5.11 -11.98 0.41
CA ILE A 118 5.17 -13.40 0.05
C ILE A 118 4.55 -13.64 -1.33
N ALA A 119 3.37 -13.07 -1.59
CA ALA A 119 2.72 -13.19 -2.89
C ALA A 119 3.59 -12.59 -4.02
N SER A 120 4.13 -11.38 -3.81
CA SER A 120 5.05 -10.76 -4.78
C SER A 120 6.30 -11.60 -5.01
N ALA A 121 6.89 -12.17 -3.97
CA ALA A 121 8.04 -13.07 -4.08
C ALA A 121 7.69 -14.35 -4.86
N ALA A 122 6.48 -14.88 -4.66
CA ALA A 122 5.97 -16.02 -5.42
C ALA A 122 5.81 -15.67 -6.91
N VAL A 123 5.21 -14.53 -7.24
CA VAL A 123 5.08 -14.03 -8.62
C VAL A 123 6.45 -13.91 -9.29
N TYR A 124 7.39 -13.26 -8.61
CA TYR A 124 8.75 -13.10 -9.10
C TYR A 124 9.43 -14.44 -9.34
N SER A 125 9.34 -15.37 -8.39
CA SER A 125 9.96 -16.70 -8.45
C SER A 125 9.37 -17.53 -9.60
N MET A 126 8.03 -17.53 -9.74
CA MET A 126 7.37 -18.24 -10.84
C MET A 126 7.75 -17.65 -12.20
N ALA A 127 7.77 -16.33 -12.35
CA ALA A 127 8.17 -15.66 -13.59
C ALA A 127 9.62 -16.00 -13.98
N LYS A 128 10.52 -16.11 -12.99
CA LYS A 128 11.92 -16.46 -13.20
C LYS A 128 12.11 -17.93 -13.61
N ILE A 129 11.41 -18.86 -12.94
CA ILE A 129 11.48 -20.31 -13.23
C ILE A 129 10.90 -20.60 -14.62
N GLY A 130 9.74 -20.02 -14.94
CA GLY A 130 9.04 -20.26 -16.20
C GLY A 130 9.77 -19.77 -17.45
N ASN A 131 10.87 -19.02 -17.31
CA ASN A 131 11.60 -18.46 -18.45
C ASN A 131 13.14 -18.59 -18.31
N HIS A 132 13.62 -19.74 -17.86
CA HIS A 132 15.06 -20.06 -17.75
C HIS A 132 15.89 -18.96 -17.06
N GLY A 133 15.35 -18.36 -16.02
CA GLY A 133 16.02 -17.34 -15.23
C GLY A 133 15.89 -15.90 -15.75
N GLN A 134 15.23 -15.68 -16.89
CA GLN A 134 14.92 -14.33 -17.40
C GLN A 134 13.53 -13.90 -16.93
N ILE A 135 13.35 -12.61 -16.69
CA ILE A 135 12.05 -12.03 -16.30
C ILE A 135 11.49 -11.31 -17.50
N LYS A 136 10.59 -11.96 -18.22
CA LYS A 136 9.86 -11.35 -19.33
C LYS A 136 8.55 -10.72 -18.84
N PRO A 137 8.10 -9.61 -19.43
CA PRO A 137 6.84 -8.94 -19.07
C PRO A 137 5.63 -9.89 -19.02
N VAL A 138 5.48 -10.73 -20.07
CA VAL A 138 4.35 -11.68 -20.17
C VAL A 138 4.36 -12.71 -19.04
N THR A 139 5.55 -13.23 -18.67
CA THR A 139 5.65 -14.22 -17.57
C THR A 139 5.33 -13.60 -16.21
N LEU A 140 5.65 -12.32 -15.99
CA LEU A 140 5.23 -11.61 -14.78
C LEU A 140 3.70 -11.49 -14.70
N LEU A 141 3.03 -11.12 -15.78
CA LEU A 141 1.57 -11.00 -15.82
C LEU A 141 0.89 -12.36 -15.56
N LEU A 142 1.32 -13.42 -16.25
CA LEU A 142 0.77 -14.76 -16.07
C LEU A 142 1.02 -15.32 -14.66
N SER A 143 2.23 -15.11 -14.12
CA SER A 143 2.53 -15.50 -12.75
C SER A 143 1.69 -14.73 -11.74
N GLY A 144 1.45 -13.44 -12.00
CA GLY A 144 0.59 -12.60 -11.16
C GLY A 144 -0.83 -13.13 -11.10
N THR A 145 -1.44 -13.46 -12.24
CA THR A 145 -2.81 -14.03 -12.28
C THR A 145 -2.89 -15.38 -11.57
N ALA A 146 -1.89 -16.24 -11.74
CA ALA A 146 -1.84 -17.54 -11.07
C ALA A 146 -1.71 -17.40 -9.54
N VAL A 147 -0.81 -16.55 -9.06
CA VAL A 147 -0.63 -16.29 -7.62
C VAL A 147 -1.88 -15.63 -7.03
N ASN A 148 -2.52 -14.69 -7.74
CA ASN A 148 -3.78 -14.09 -7.32
C ASN A 148 -4.86 -15.15 -7.10
N ALA A 149 -5.00 -16.11 -8.01
CA ALA A 149 -5.97 -17.21 -7.87
C ALA A 149 -5.67 -18.07 -6.63
N VAL A 150 -4.40 -18.42 -6.40
CA VAL A 150 -3.97 -19.22 -5.24
C VAL A 150 -4.23 -18.45 -3.93
N MET A 151 -3.84 -17.17 -3.85
CA MET A 151 -4.05 -16.36 -2.64
C MET A 151 -5.52 -16.13 -2.34
N SER A 152 -6.35 -15.95 -3.37
CA SER A 152 -7.81 -15.85 -3.24
C SER A 152 -8.42 -17.18 -2.75
N ALA A 153 -7.94 -18.31 -3.24
CA ALA A 153 -8.37 -19.62 -2.75
C ALA A 153 -7.98 -19.83 -1.28
N ILE A 154 -6.77 -19.41 -0.87
CA ILE A 154 -6.33 -19.45 0.53
C ILE A 154 -7.24 -18.57 1.39
N THR A 155 -7.55 -17.35 0.96
CA THR A 155 -8.46 -16.46 1.69
C THR A 155 -9.84 -17.07 1.85
N SER A 156 -10.39 -17.66 0.78
CA SER A 156 -11.69 -18.34 0.82
C SER A 156 -11.69 -19.55 1.75
N LEU A 157 -10.60 -20.32 1.76
CA LEU A 157 -10.43 -21.45 2.69
C LEU A 157 -10.39 -20.97 4.14
N LEU A 158 -9.66 -19.90 4.43
CA LEU A 158 -9.60 -19.31 5.77
C LEU A 158 -10.98 -18.84 6.24
N ILE A 159 -11.74 -18.17 5.37
CA ILE A 159 -13.12 -17.74 5.66
C ILE A 159 -14.03 -18.95 5.91
N PHE A 160 -13.89 -20.02 5.12
CA PHE A 160 -14.66 -21.25 5.32
C PHE A 160 -14.37 -21.93 6.67
N LEU A 161 -13.12 -21.87 7.13
CA LEU A 161 -12.70 -22.42 8.42
C LEU A 161 -12.99 -21.50 9.61
N ALA A 162 -13.52 -20.31 9.38
CA ALA A 162 -13.81 -19.34 10.44
C ALA A 162 -14.91 -19.83 11.38
N LYS A 163 -14.72 -19.58 12.69
CA LYS A 163 -15.61 -20.04 13.73
C LYS A 163 -16.70 -19.05 14.13
N SER A 164 -16.58 -17.79 13.73
CA SER A 164 -17.55 -16.75 14.10
C SER A 164 -17.93 -15.87 12.92
N GLN A 165 -19.19 -15.47 12.87
CA GLN A 165 -19.73 -14.54 11.86
C GLN A 165 -19.07 -13.15 11.97
N GLU A 166 -18.72 -12.72 13.17
CA GLU A 166 -18.07 -11.44 13.43
C GLU A 166 -16.67 -11.38 12.79
N SER A 167 -15.89 -12.46 12.94
CA SER A 167 -14.56 -12.57 12.31
C SER A 167 -14.66 -12.58 10.78
N ILE A 168 -15.67 -13.26 10.21
CA ILE A 168 -15.93 -13.24 8.77
C ILE A 168 -16.24 -11.82 8.30
N ALA A 169 -17.15 -11.13 9.00
CA ALA A 169 -17.50 -9.73 8.69
C ALA A 169 -16.26 -8.80 8.77
N ALA A 170 -15.38 -9.02 9.75
CA ALA A 170 -14.14 -8.26 9.87
C ALA A 170 -13.22 -8.43 8.65
N VAL A 171 -13.10 -9.66 8.11
CA VAL A 171 -12.32 -9.90 6.89
C VAL A 171 -12.92 -9.18 5.69
N TYR A 172 -14.23 -9.26 5.48
CA TYR A 172 -14.88 -8.56 4.37
C TYR A 172 -14.78 -7.04 4.52
N ASN A 173 -14.97 -6.50 5.73
CA ASN A 173 -14.79 -5.07 6.00
C ASN A 173 -13.35 -4.62 5.70
N TRP A 174 -12.35 -5.43 6.06
CA TRP A 174 -10.97 -5.13 5.73
C TRP A 174 -10.72 -5.17 4.21
N GLN A 175 -11.30 -6.15 3.49
CA GLN A 175 -11.18 -6.27 2.03
C GLN A 175 -11.87 -5.12 1.28
N MET A 176 -12.94 -4.54 1.82
CA MET A 176 -13.58 -3.36 1.19
C MET A 176 -12.66 -2.14 1.17
N GLY A 177 -11.62 -2.14 1.97
CA GLY A 177 -10.67 -1.05 2.09
C GLY A 177 -11.28 0.22 2.68
N SER A 178 -10.50 0.96 3.45
CA SER A 178 -10.95 2.25 3.98
C SER A 178 -9.80 3.12 4.44
N ILE A 179 -9.77 4.35 3.98
CA ILE A 179 -8.87 5.39 4.51
C ILE A 179 -9.23 5.75 5.96
N ALA A 180 -10.42 5.37 6.43
CA ALA A 180 -10.88 5.65 7.80
C ALA A 180 -10.00 4.99 8.88
N ALA A 181 -9.29 3.92 8.56
CA ALA A 181 -8.36 3.24 9.46
C ALA A 181 -7.05 4.00 9.68
N ALA A 182 -6.77 5.05 8.89
CA ALA A 182 -5.55 5.83 9.00
C ALA A 182 -5.47 6.59 10.33
N GLN A 183 -4.39 6.33 11.08
CA GLN A 183 -4.03 6.97 12.34
C GLN A 183 -2.57 7.41 12.28
N TRP A 184 -2.16 8.34 13.14
CA TRP A 184 -0.77 8.79 13.23
C TRP A 184 0.23 7.66 13.42
N SER A 185 -0.13 6.65 14.19
CA SER A 185 0.68 5.47 14.48
C SER A 185 0.93 4.61 13.23
N THR A 186 -0.10 4.40 12.40
CA THR A 186 -0.04 3.56 11.19
C THR A 186 0.51 4.31 9.98
N LEU A 187 0.45 5.64 9.97
CA LEU A 187 0.91 6.49 8.87
C LEU A 187 2.43 6.39 8.61
N LYS A 188 3.21 6.05 9.64
CA LYS A 188 4.68 6.00 9.56
C LYS A 188 5.19 5.02 8.51
N PHE A 189 4.56 3.84 8.40
CA PHE A 189 4.97 2.81 7.43
C PHE A 189 4.79 3.25 5.97
N PRO A 190 3.60 3.69 5.54
CA PRO A 190 3.40 4.22 4.20
C PRO A 190 4.22 5.46 3.90
N LEU A 191 4.39 6.35 4.88
CA LEU A 191 5.18 7.56 4.72
C LEU A 191 6.63 7.25 4.32
N ILE A 192 7.27 6.33 5.02
CA ILE A 192 8.64 5.91 4.72
C ILE A 192 8.69 5.20 3.37
N GLY A 193 7.81 4.20 3.15
CA GLY A 193 7.79 3.40 1.93
C GLY A 193 7.56 4.26 0.69
N VAL A 194 6.55 5.13 0.71
CA VAL A 194 6.22 6.01 -0.42
C VAL A 194 7.30 7.06 -0.65
N SER A 195 7.84 7.69 0.41
CA SER A 195 8.89 8.71 0.25
C SER A 195 10.15 8.11 -0.38
N VAL A 196 10.60 6.94 0.10
CA VAL A 196 11.73 6.22 -0.49
C VAL A 196 11.43 5.84 -1.94
N GLY A 197 10.22 5.34 -2.21
CA GLY A 197 9.76 4.99 -3.56
C GLY A 197 9.80 6.19 -4.49
N ILE A 198 9.22 7.33 -4.10
CA ILE A 198 9.21 8.56 -4.91
C ILE A 198 10.64 8.99 -5.27
N VAL A 199 11.54 9.08 -4.29
CA VAL A 199 12.93 9.49 -4.52
C VAL A 199 13.61 8.52 -5.49
N PHE A 200 13.56 7.22 -5.21
CA PHE A 200 14.27 6.22 -6.00
C PHE A 200 13.72 6.10 -7.44
N PHE A 201 12.41 6.09 -7.61
CA PHE A 201 11.79 5.98 -8.94
C PHE A 201 12.02 7.23 -9.76
N THR A 202 11.97 8.42 -9.16
CA THR A 202 12.28 9.67 -9.86
C THR A 202 13.74 9.73 -10.32
N LEU A 203 14.68 9.34 -9.46
CA LEU A 203 16.11 9.24 -9.83
C LEU A 203 16.36 8.17 -10.91
N SER A 204 15.52 7.15 -10.96
CA SER A 204 15.60 6.08 -11.96
C SER A 204 14.88 6.39 -13.28
N GLY A 205 14.26 7.55 -13.43
CA GLY A 205 13.41 7.90 -14.58
C GLY A 205 14.10 7.73 -15.94
N LYS A 206 15.38 8.12 -16.08
CA LYS A 206 16.13 7.92 -17.31
C LYS A 206 16.27 6.43 -17.67
N LYS A 207 16.54 5.58 -16.70
CA LYS A 207 16.65 4.13 -16.89
C LYS A 207 15.31 3.47 -17.19
N LEU A 208 14.23 3.96 -16.59
CA LEU A 208 12.87 3.52 -16.92
C LEU A 208 12.49 3.87 -18.34
N ASN A 209 12.82 5.08 -18.81
CA ASN A 209 12.60 5.47 -20.21
C ASN A 209 13.36 4.59 -21.19
N LEU A 210 14.63 4.24 -20.88
CA LEU A 210 15.39 3.27 -21.69
C LEU A 210 14.73 1.90 -21.74
N LEU A 211 14.23 1.42 -20.60
CA LEU A 211 13.54 0.13 -20.53
C LEU A 211 12.26 0.10 -21.39
N MET A 212 11.56 1.23 -21.51
CA MET A 212 10.36 1.35 -22.35
C MET A 212 10.64 1.26 -23.86
N MET A 213 11.88 1.43 -24.30
CA MET A 213 12.26 1.22 -25.70
C MET A 213 12.36 -0.27 -26.08
N GLY A 214 12.39 -1.15 -25.08
CA GLY A 214 12.54 -2.60 -25.22
C GLY A 214 13.81 -3.12 -24.60
N ASP A 215 13.83 -4.44 -24.35
CA ASP A 215 14.95 -5.09 -23.63
C ASP A 215 16.26 -5.06 -24.45
N GLU A 216 16.18 -5.26 -25.76
CA GLU A 216 17.34 -5.28 -26.65
C GLU A 216 18.01 -3.91 -26.76
N ASP A 217 17.20 -2.86 -26.96
CA ASP A 217 17.67 -1.49 -27.05
C ASP A 217 18.26 -1.03 -25.71
N ALA A 218 17.59 -1.32 -24.61
CA ALA A 218 18.07 -0.98 -23.27
C ALA A 218 19.41 -1.68 -22.94
N LEU A 219 19.57 -2.95 -23.34
CA LEU A 219 20.83 -3.69 -23.17
C LEU A 219 21.96 -3.10 -24.02
N SER A 220 21.69 -2.73 -25.29
CA SER A 220 22.67 -2.11 -26.18
C SER A 220 23.20 -0.77 -25.67
N MET A 221 22.34 -0.04 -24.90
CA MET A 221 22.68 1.21 -24.23
C MET A 221 23.33 1.01 -22.84
N GLY A 222 23.66 -0.24 -22.48
CA GLY A 222 24.41 -0.57 -21.26
C GLY A 222 23.56 -0.73 -19.99
N LEU A 223 22.21 -0.81 -20.10
CA LEU A 223 21.36 -1.07 -18.94
C LEU A 223 21.39 -2.56 -18.57
N ALA A 224 21.71 -2.87 -17.33
CA ALA A 224 21.58 -4.23 -16.79
C ALA A 224 20.08 -4.55 -16.55
N VAL A 225 19.32 -4.79 -17.63
CA VAL A 225 17.85 -4.90 -17.67
C VAL A 225 17.30 -5.83 -16.60
N ARG A 226 17.88 -7.02 -16.46
CA ARG A 226 17.42 -8.02 -15.48
C ARG A 226 17.52 -7.52 -14.05
N GLN A 227 18.65 -6.95 -13.65
CA GLN A 227 18.85 -6.45 -12.29
C GLN A 227 17.98 -5.24 -12.03
N PHE A 228 17.92 -4.32 -12.98
CA PHE A 228 17.13 -3.11 -12.89
C PHE A 228 15.63 -3.44 -12.75
N ARG A 229 15.09 -4.32 -13.58
CA ARG A 229 13.70 -4.78 -13.49
C ARG A 229 13.40 -5.43 -12.16
N THR A 230 14.29 -6.26 -11.63
CA THR A 230 14.17 -6.88 -10.32
C THR A 230 14.07 -5.85 -9.20
N VAL A 231 14.98 -4.88 -9.18
CA VAL A 231 15.00 -3.83 -8.14
C VAL A 231 13.72 -2.99 -8.20
N MET A 232 13.29 -2.58 -9.41
CA MET A 232 12.04 -1.83 -9.58
C MET A 232 10.83 -2.63 -9.09
N PHE A 233 10.76 -3.92 -9.44
CA PHE A 233 9.70 -4.82 -9.00
C PHE A 233 9.63 -4.92 -7.47
N VAL A 234 10.75 -5.16 -6.80
CA VAL A 234 10.80 -5.30 -5.33
C VAL A 234 10.40 -3.99 -4.65
N LEU A 235 10.92 -2.86 -5.12
CA LEU A 235 10.56 -1.55 -4.55
C LEU A 235 9.09 -1.22 -4.75
N CYS A 236 8.52 -1.46 -5.94
CA CYS A 236 7.08 -1.32 -6.16
C CYS A 236 6.28 -2.20 -5.18
N SER A 237 6.69 -3.45 -5.01
CA SER A 237 6.02 -4.37 -4.08
C SER A 237 6.03 -3.84 -2.64
N VAL A 238 7.15 -3.30 -2.17
CA VAL A 238 7.26 -2.73 -0.81
C VAL A 238 6.39 -1.48 -0.66
N VAL A 239 6.42 -0.57 -1.65
CA VAL A 239 5.61 0.66 -1.61
C VAL A 239 4.13 0.31 -1.55
N VAL A 240 3.64 -0.53 -2.46
CA VAL A 240 2.22 -0.88 -2.53
C VAL A 240 1.79 -1.72 -1.33
N ALA A 241 2.62 -2.68 -0.87
CA ALA A 241 2.34 -3.47 0.33
C ALA A 241 2.21 -2.58 1.58
N SER A 242 3.04 -1.54 1.70
CA SER A 242 2.97 -0.59 2.83
C SER A 242 1.66 0.21 2.85
N LEU A 243 1.09 0.51 1.67
CA LEU A 243 -0.19 1.20 1.54
C LEU A 243 -1.35 0.26 1.87
N VAL A 244 -1.43 -0.86 1.17
CA VAL A 244 -2.52 -1.84 1.29
C VAL A 244 -2.61 -2.43 2.70
N SER A 245 -1.49 -2.62 3.38
CA SER A 245 -1.46 -3.18 4.74
C SER A 245 -2.20 -2.31 5.78
N VAL A 246 -2.35 -1.02 5.53
CA VAL A 246 -3.03 -0.09 6.44
C VAL A 246 -4.50 0.10 6.09
N THR A 247 -4.81 0.16 4.79
CA THR A 247 -6.17 0.49 4.33
C THR A 247 -7.03 -0.69 3.97
N GLY A 248 -6.44 -1.86 3.75
CA GLY A 248 -7.07 -2.92 2.99
C GLY A 248 -6.90 -2.71 1.48
N ILE A 249 -7.72 -3.37 0.69
CA ILE A 249 -7.67 -3.26 -0.78
C ILE A 249 -8.24 -1.88 -1.17
N ILE A 250 -7.47 -1.12 -1.94
CA ILE A 250 -7.88 0.20 -2.46
C ILE A 250 -8.29 0.04 -3.91
#